data_60a8be257f040bd68789ac26285c454b
#
_entry.id   60a8be257f040bd68789ac26285c454b
#
_cell.length_a   1.000
_cell.length_b   1.000
_cell.length_c   1.000
_cell.angle_alpha   90.00
_cell.angle_beta   90.00
_cell.angle_gamma   90.00
#
_symmetry.space_group_name_H-M   'P 1'
#
loop_
_entity.id
_entity.type
_entity.pdbx_description
1 polymer ?
#
loop_
_entity_poly.entity_id
_entity_poly.type
_entity_poly.pdbx_seq_one_letter_code
_entity_poly.pdbx_strand_id
1 'polypeptide(L)'
;MGRAEREAFLAEPRVAVLSVVSEGDRPPSTLPTWYAYEPGGTLTVVTRQGRRKSRLIRRAGVLSLSVQRPEVPYRYVTVEGTVVRQEPATEADLRRIGARYLPAADLDGWVAWEAGGQNANGTPEVVEVRPDRWLTGDFS
;
A
#
# COMPACT_ATOMS: atom_id res chain seq x y z
N MET A 1 11.57 11.08 -13.98
CA MET A 1 10.14 11.45 -14.10
C MET A 1 9.87 12.76 -13.36
N GLY A 2 9.12 13.65 -13.99
CA GLY A 2 8.63 14.85 -13.34
C GLY A 2 7.49 14.53 -12.36
N ARG A 3 7.04 15.56 -11.64
CA ARG A 3 6.01 15.40 -10.61
C ARG A 3 4.71 14.80 -11.15
N ALA A 4 4.16 15.39 -12.20
CA ALA A 4 2.89 14.92 -12.78
C ALA A 4 3.01 13.48 -13.30
N GLU A 5 4.14 13.16 -13.90
CA GLU A 5 4.38 11.83 -14.46
C GLU A 5 4.50 10.75 -13.37
N ARG A 6 5.25 11.04 -12.30
CA ARG A 6 5.40 10.07 -11.20
C ARG A 6 4.09 9.86 -10.44
N GLU A 7 3.31 10.92 -10.27
CA GLU A 7 2.00 10.81 -9.61
C GLU A 7 1.02 10.02 -10.47
N ALA A 8 1.01 10.23 -11.79
CA ALA A 8 0.18 9.46 -12.71
C ALA A 8 0.60 7.98 -12.74
N PHE A 9 1.89 7.71 -12.73
CA PHE A 9 2.41 6.33 -12.69
C PHE A 9 1.94 5.61 -11.41
N LEU A 10 2.06 6.26 -10.27
CA LEU A 10 1.66 5.68 -8.98
C LEU A 10 0.15 5.49 -8.90
N ALA A 11 -0.64 6.35 -9.56
CA ALA A 11 -2.09 6.25 -9.53
C ALA A 11 -2.64 5.03 -10.30
N GLU A 12 -1.86 4.45 -11.21
CA GLU A 12 -2.27 3.24 -11.92
C GLU A 12 -2.19 2.02 -10.97
N PRO A 13 -3.19 1.11 -11.02
CA PRO A 13 -3.18 -0.05 -10.14
C PRO A 13 -2.06 -1.02 -10.52
N ARG A 14 -1.15 -1.24 -9.58
CA ARG A 14 -0.04 -2.20 -9.67
C ARG A 14 0.16 -2.81 -8.31
N VAL A 15 0.89 -3.90 -8.24
CA VAL A 15 1.30 -4.46 -6.96
C VAL A 15 2.49 -3.64 -6.45
N ALA A 16 2.37 -3.13 -5.24
CA ALA A 16 3.45 -2.43 -4.57
C ALA A 16 4.22 -3.39 -3.67
N VAL A 17 5.48 -3.05 -3.41
CA VAL A 17 6.29 -3.70 -2.38
C VAL A 17 6.44 -2.71 -1.23
N LEU A 18 5.93 -3.08 -0.06
CA LEU A 18 6.03 -2.30 1.16
C LEU A 18 7.25 -2.77 1.96
N SER A 19 8.04 -1.82 2.44
CA SER A 19 9.20 -2.09 3.29
C SER A 19 9.11 -1.26 4.55
N VAL A 20 9.34 -1.90 5.69
CA VAL A 20 9.37 -1.25 7.00
C VAL A 20 10.52 -1.81 7.82
N VAL A 21 11.17 -0.96 8.59
CA VAL A 21 12.30 -1.36 9.45
C VAL A 21 11.86 -2.44 10.44
N SER A 22 12.70 -3.46 10.60
CA SER A 22 12.47 -4.56 11.54
C SER A 22 13.08 -4.27 12.90
N GLU A 23 12.78 -5.15 13.85
CA GLU A 23 13.38 -5.17 15.18
C GLU A 23 14.79 -5.78 15.14
N GLY A 24 15.65 -5.35 16.04
CA GLY A 24 17.00 -5.90 16.20
C GLY A 24 17.84 -5.81 14.94
N ASP A 25 18.55 -6.88 14.63
CA ASP A 25 19.45 -6.96 13.48
C ASP A 25 18.77 -7.58 12.24
N ARG A 26 17.50 -7.79 12.28
CA ARG A 26 16.77 -8.36 11.13
C ARG A 26 16.72 -7.37 9.97
N PRO A 27 16.79 -7.87 8.72
CA PRO A 27 16.57 -7.03 7.55
C PRO A 27 15.17 -6.41 7.58
N PRO A 28 14.94 -5.34 6.81
CA PRO A 28 13.60 -4.75 6.70
C PRO A 28 12.55 -5.79 6.32
N SER A 29 11.37 -5.68 6.91
CA SER A 29 10.22 -6.49 6.52
C SER A 29 9.68 -6.00 5.19
N THR A 30 9.57 -6.89 4.21
CA THR A 30 9.22 -6.55 2.84
C THR A 30 8.14 -7.50 2.35
N LEU A 31 7.07 -6.93 1.73
CA LEU A 31 5.95 -7.74 1.25
C LEU A 31 5.21 -7.05 0.11
N PRO A 32 4.62 -7.83 -0.82
CA PRO A 32 3.72 -7.26 -1.83
C PRO A 32 2.39 -6.86 -1.21
N THR A 33 1.79 -5.79 -1.73
CA THR A 33 0.50 -5.31 -1.27
C THR A 33 -0.24 -4.55 -2.37
N TRP A 34 -1.56 -4.55 -2.28
CA TRP A 34 -2.40 -3.63 -3.02
C TRP A 34 -2.40 -2.28 -2.32
N TYR A 35 -2.66 -1.23 -3.08
CA TYR A 35 -2.70 0.12 -2.52
C TYR A 35 -3.71 0.99 -3.28
N ALA A 36 -4.08 2.10 -2.68
CA ALA A 36 -4.84 3.16 -3.34
C ALA A 36 -4.05 4.45 -3.28
N TYR A 37 -4.13 5.21 -4.35
CA TYR A 37 -3.48 6.52 -4.46
C TYR A 37 -4.18 7.35 -5.53
N GLU A 38 -4.40 8.62 -5.22
CA GLU A 38 -4.82 9.64 -6.18
C GLU A 38 -3.77 10.76 -6.18
N PRO A 39 -3.44 11.35 -7.35
CA PRO A 39 -2.45 12.44 -7.43
C PRO A 39 -2.72 13.54 -6.42
N GLY A 40 -1.68 13.94 -5.69
CA GLY A 40 -1.76 14.94 -4.64
C GLY A 40 -2.23 14.42 -3.30
N GLY A 41 -2.66 13.18 -3.20
CA GLY A 41 -3.19 12.59 -1.98
C GLY A 41 -2.21 11.70 -1.22
N THR A 42 -2.76 10.95 -0.27
CA THR A 42 -2.03 9.96 0.51
C THR A 42 -2.11 8.59 -0.14
N LEU A 43 -1.19 7.71 0.25
CA LEU A 43 -1.24 6.29 -0.08
C LEU A 43 -2.01 5.54 0.98
N THR A 44 -2.80 4.55 0.59
CA THR A 44 -3.55 3.70 1.52
C THR A 44 -3.25 2.24 1.26
N VAL A 45 -2.88 1.51 2.30
CA VAL A 45 -2.70 0.05 2.26
C VAL A 45 -3.48 -0.59 3.40
N VAL A 46 -3.72 -1.90 3.31
CA VAL A 46 -4.40 -2.66 4.36
C VAL A 46 -3.46 -3.74 4.89
N THR A 47 -3.35 -3.78 6.21
CA THR A 47 -2.64 -4.82 6.95
C THR A 47 -3.62 -5.58 7.83
N ARG A 48 -3.11 -6.37 8.79
CA ARG A 48 -3.94 -7.10 9.76
C ARG A 48 -3.56 -6.67 11.17
N GLN A 49 -4.56 -6.34 11.98
CA GLN A 49 -4.35 -5.95 13.38
C GLN A 49 -3.60 -7.03 14.15
N GLY A 50 -2.68 -6.60 15.01
CA GLY A 50 -1.96 -7.48 15.92
C GLY A 50 -0.88 -8.34 15.26
N ARG A 51 -0.71 -8.28 13.94
CA ARG A 51 0.35 -9.00 13.25
C ARG A 51 1.66 -8.25 13.34
N ARG A 52 2.77 -8.96 13.09
CA ARG A 52 4.12 -8.37 13.17
C ARG A 52 4.26 -7.12 12.31
N LYS A 53 3.81 -7.17 11.07
CA LYS A 53 3.86 -6.03 10.15
C LYS A 53 3.15 -4.80 10.71
N SER A 54 1.95 -4.99 11.25
CA SER A 54 1.19 -3.91 11.87
C SER A 54 1.98 -3.26 13.01
N ARG A 55 2.58 -4.08 13.87
CA ARG A 55 3.38 -3.60 15.01
C ARG A 55 4.63 -2.85 14.54
N LEU A 56 5.32 -3.37 13.52
CA LEU A 56 6.51 -2.72 12.97
C LEU A 56 6.17 -1.35 12.37
N ILE A 57 5.07 -1.25 11.63
CA ILE A 57 4.61 0.00 11.03
C ILE A 57 4.27 1.01 12.14
N ARG A 58 3.54 0.58 13.16
CA ARG A 58 3.17 1.45 14.27
C ARG A 58 4.40 1.97 15.02
N ARG A 59 5.38 1.10 15.25
CA ARG A 59 6.60 1.48 15.93
C ARG A 59 7.45 2.45 15.11
N ALA A 60 7.61 2.18 13.81
CA ALA A 60 8.47 2.99 12.95
C ALA A 60 7.84 4.34 12.61
N GLY A 61 6.54 4.36 12.35
CA GLY A 61 5.83 5.57 11.91
C GLY A 61 6.17 6.01 10.49
N VAL A 62 7.08 5.32 9.82
CA VAL A 62 7.50 5.58 8.45
C VAL A 62 7.65 4.26 7.71
N LEU A 63 7.48 4.29 6.40
CA LEU A 63 7.68 3.13 5.54
C LEU A 63 8.00 3.55 4.10
N SER A 64 8.41 2.60 3.29
CA SER A 64 8.61 2.79 1.85
C SER A 64 7.63 1.92 1.07
N LEU A 65 7.17 2.43 -0.06
CA LEU A 65 6.36 1.69 -1.02
C LEU A 65 7.02 1.82 -2.39
N SER A 66 7.30 0.70 -3.04
CA SER A 66 7.92 0.70 -4.36
C SER A 66 7.01 0.02 -5.36
N VAL A 67 6.78 0.68 -6.49
CA VAL A 67 5.91 0.22 -7.56
C VAL A 67 6.70 0.21 -8.85
N GLN A 68 6.66 -0.89 -9.59
CA GLN A 68 7.41 -1.02 -10.83
C GLN A 68 6.52 -1.46 -11.99
N ARG A 69 6.93 -1.07 -13.19
CA ARG A 69 6.45 -1.67 -14.43
C ARG A 69 7.36 -2.86 -14.73
N PRO A 70 6.85 -4.09 -14.76
CA PRO A 70 7.69 -5.27 -14.96
C PRO A 70 8.14 -5.45 -16.41
N GLU A 71 7.46 -4.84 -17.39
CA GLU A 71 7.79 -4.94 -18.80
C GLU A 71 8.89 -3.95 -19.20
N VAL A 72 9.68 -4.30 -20.18
CA VAL A 72 10.67 -3.40 -20.79
C VAL A 72 9.94 -2.35 -21.64
N PRO A 73 10.30 -1.08 -21.60
CA PRO A 73 11.33 -0.46 -20.73
C PRO A 73 10.86 -0.37 -19.28
N TYR A 74 11.77 -0.68 -18.35
CA TYR A 74 11.45 -0.64 -16.92
C TYR A 74 11.26 0.79 -16.43
N ARG A 75 10.29 0.95 -15.54
CA ARG A 75 10.03 2.19 -14.83
C ARG A 75 9.65 1.85 -13.40
N TYR A 76 10.03 2.69 -12.46
CA TYR A 76 9.60 2.51 -11.08
C TYR A 76 9.41 3.85 -10.37
N VAL A 77 8.57 3.81 -9.34
CA VAL A 77 8.37 4.89 -8.39
C VAL A 77 8.45 4.30 -7.00
N THR A 78 9.31 4.86 -6.16
CA THR A 78 9.37 4.54 -4.75
C THR A 78 8.98 5.76 -3.95
N VAL A 79 8.13 5.58 -2.95
CA VAL A 79 7.71 6.64 -2.03
C VAL A 79 8.17 6.27 -0.63
N GLU A 80 8.88 7.20 0.00
CA GLU A 80 9.14 7.15 1.44
C GLU A 80 8.14 8.06 2.11
N GLY A 81 7.44 7.57 3.13
CA GLY A 81 6.35 8.34 3.71
C GLY A 81 6.15 8.13 5.19
N THR A 82 5.34 9.02 5.75
CA THR A 82 4.96 9.02 7.17
C THR A 82 3.55 8.50 7.33
N VAL A 83 3.36 7.59 8.27
CA VAL A 83 2.05 7.05 8.63
C VAL A 83 1.24 8.14 9.31
N VAL A 84 0.08 8.47 8.75
CA VAL A 84 -0.82 9.50 9.29
C VAL A 84 -2.12 8.92 9.85
N ARG A 85 -2.42 7.65 9.55
CA ARG A 85 -3.59 6.94 10.06
C ARG A 85 -3.29 5.44 10.09
N GLN A 86 -3.60 4.80 11.22
CA GLN A 86 -3.46 3.35 11.39
C GLN A 86 -4.53 2.88 12.37
N GLU A 87 -5.60 2.30 11.85
CA GLU A 87 -6.80 1.95 12.61
C GLU A 87 -7.57 0.85 11.89
N PRO A 88 -8.59 0.22 12.52
CA PRO A 88 -9.42 -0.75 11.82
C PRO A 88 -9.96 -0.20 10.51
N ALA A 89 -9.85 -0.97 9.44
CA ALA A 89 -10.32 -0.57 8.12
C ALA A 89 -11.84 -0.53 8.07
N THR A 90 -12.39 0.50 7.44
CA THR A 90 -13.82 0.58 7.13
C THR A 90 -14.11 -0.12 5.81
N GLU A 91 -15.39 -0.38 5.53
CA GLU A 91 -15.78 -0.89 4.21
C GLU A 91 -15.39 0.08 3.09
N ALA A 92 -15.47 1.39 3.34
CA ALA A 92 -15.05 2.40 2.38
C ALA A 92 -13.56 2.31 2.08
N ASP A 93 -12.72 2.07 3.08
CA ASP A 93 -11.28 1.85 2.89
C ASP A 93 -11.01 0.63 2.00
N LEU A 94 -11.70 -0.47 2.28
CA LEU A 94 -11.56 -1.71 1.52
C LEU A 94 -12.02 -1.54 0.07
N ARG A 95 -13.15 -0.88 -0.16
CA ARG A 95 -13.67 -0.60 -1.50
C ARG A 95 -12.73 0.26 -2.32
N ARG A 96 -12.14 1.27 -1.70
CA ARG A 96 -11.19 2.16 -2.38
C ARG A 96 -10.01 1.37 -2.97
N ILE A 97 -9.53 0.39 -2.23
CA ILE A 97 -8.43 -0.46 -2.69
C ILE A 97 -8.94 -1.52 -3.66
N GLY A 98 -9.94 -2.29 -3.25
CA GLY A 98 -10.44 -3.43 -4.04
C GLY A 98 -10.94 -3.05 -5.42
N ALA A 99 -11.59 -1.89 -5.56
CA ALA A 99 -12.13 -1.43 -6.83
C ALA A 99 -11.04 -1.20 -7.90
N ARG A 100 -9.80 -1.02 -7.49
CA ARG A 100 -8.68 -0.82 -8.41
C ARG A 100 -8.19 -2.11 -9.06
N TYR A 101 -8.43 -3.27 -8.41
CA TYR A 101 -7.83 -4.55 -8.79
C TYR A 101 -8.86 -5.61 -9.17
N LEU A 102 -10.09 -5.48 -8.69
CA LEU A 102 -11.12 -6.50 -8.85
C LEU A 102 -12.18 -6.07 -9.86
N PRO A 103 -12.74 -7.03 -10.64
CA PRO A 103 -13.94 -6.77 -11.41
C PRO A 103 -15.07 -6.28 -10.50
N ALA A 104 -15.94 -5.40 -11.02
CA ALA A 104 -17.05 -4.86 -10.24
C ALA A 104 -17.94 -5.94 -9.64
N ALA A 105 -18.12 -7.06 -10.36
CA ALA A 105 -18.95 -8.18 -9.90
C ALA A 105 -18.37 -8.88 -8.67
N ASP A 106 -17.07 -8.78 -8.42
CA ASP A 106 -16.40 -9.47 -7.31
C ASP A 106 -16.18 -8.58 -6.09
N LEU A 107 -16.34 -7.26 -6.25
CA LEU A 107 -15.97 -6.30 -5.22
C LEU A 107 -16.77 -6.45 -3.94
N ASP A 108 -18.09 -6.56 -4.02
CA ASP A 108 -18.95 -6.67 -2.84
C ASP A 108 -18.63 -7.91 -2.01
N GLY A 109 -18.43 -9.05 -2.68
CA GLY A 109 -18.07 -10.30 -2.02
C GLY A 109 -16.72 -10.23 -1.32
N TRP A 110 -15.74 -9.62 -1.98
CA TRP A 110 -14.41 -9.43 -1.39
C TRP A 110 -14.44 -8.53 -0.16
N VAL A 111 -15.16 -7.40 -0.24
CA VAL A 111 -15.30 -6.47 0.89
C VAL A 111 -15.98 -7.16 2.06
N ALA A 112 -17.05 -7.89 1.83
CA ALA A 112 -17.77 -8.63 2.88
C ALA A 112 -16.86 -9.67 3.54
N TRP A 113 -16.08 -10.41 2.74
CA TRP A 113 -15.16 -11.42 3.24
C TRP A 113 -14.04 -10.80 4.10
N GLU A 114 -13.46 -9.69 3.65
CA GLU A 114 -12.42 -8.97 4.39
C GLU A 114 -12.95 -8.37 5.70
N ALA A 115 -14.13 -7.74 5.66
CA ALA A 115 -14.71 -7.04 6.80
C ALA A 115 -15.44 -7.97 7.77
N GLY A 116 -15.92 -9.10 7.30
CA GLY A 116 -16.83 -9.96 8.06
C GLY A 116 -16.17 -10.90 9.07
N GLY A 117 -14.86 -10.84 9.27
CA GLY A 117 -14.17 -11.74 10.20
C GLY A 117 -14.02 -13.18 9.67
N GLN A 118 -14.39 -13.44 8.43
CA GLN A 118 -14.27 -14.76 7.79
C GLN A 118 -12.84 -15.00 7.28
N ASN A 119 -12.07 -13.95 7.16
CA ASN A 119 -10.68 -14.04 6.75
C ASN A 119 -9.83 -14.50 7.92
N ALA A 120 -9.23 -15.69 7.80
CA ALA A 120 -8.37 -16.28 8.83
C ALA A 120 -7.12 -15.43 9.12
N ASN A 121 -6.78 -14.48 8.27
CA ASN A 121 -5.64 -13.59 8.48
C ASN A 121 -5.90 -12.52 9.53
N GLY A 122 -7.12 -12.34 9.98
CA GLY A 122 -7.50 -11.42 11.06
C GLY A 122 -8.18 -10.15 10.58
N THR A 123 -8.39 -9.24 11.52
CA THR A 123 -9.11 -7.98 11.27
C THR A 123 -8.29 -7.04 10.37
N PRO A 124 -8.87 -6.55 9.27
CA PRO A 124 -8.16 -5.61 8.41
C PRO A 124 -7.90 -4.27 9.12
N GLU A 125 -6.71 -3.74 8.91
CA GLU A 125 -6.27 -2.46 9.45
C GLU A 125 -5.81 -1.58 8.30
N VAL A 126 -6.35 -0.36 8.23
CA VAL A 126 -5.92 0.60 7.22
C VAL A 126 -4.69 1.36 7.70
N VAL A 127 -3.75 1.54 6.79
CA VAL A 127 -2.56 2.38 7.00
C VAL A 127 -2.54 3.42 5.90
N GLU A 128 -2.64 4.68 6.31
CA GLU A 128 -2.59 5.81 5.39
C GLU A 128 -1.25 6.50 5.54
N VAL A 129 -0.59 6.78 4.40
CA VAL A 129 0.80 7.25 4.37
C VAL A 129 0.88 8.55 3.57
N ARG A 130 1.45 9.56 4.17
CA ARG A 130 1.76 10.83 3.49
C ARG A 130 3.07 10.67 2.72
N PRO A 131 3.09 10.88 1.40
CA PRO A 131 4.34 10.86 0.64
C PRO A 131 5.25 12.02 1.06
N ASP A 132 6.48 11.69 1.48
CA ASP A 132 7.46 12.71 1.88
C ASP A 132 8.59 12.83 0.85
N ARG A 133 9.05 11.70 0.32
CA ARG A 133 10.16 11.68 -0.65
C ARG A 133 9.84 10.69 -1.77
N TRP A 134 10.17 11.07 -2.99
CA TRP A 134 9.97 10.28 -4.20
C TRP A 134 11.30 9.94 -4.83
N LEU A 135 11.49 8.67 -5.18
CA LEU A 135 12.62 8.19 -5.96
C LEU A 135 12.06 7.51 -7.22
N THR A 136 12.59 7.88 -8.37
CA THR A 136 12.05 7.37 -9.64
C THR A 136 13.17 6.91 -10.56
N GLY A 137 12.86 5.94 -11.43
CA GLY A 137 13.73 5.52 -12.50
C GLY A 137 12.92 5.28 -13.77
N ASP A 138 13.47 5.70 -14.89
CA ASP A 138 12.88 5.50 -16.21
C ASP A 138 13.99 5.08 -17.17
N PHE A 139 13.90 3.85 -17.65
CA PHE A 139 14.92 3.24 -18.52
C PHE A 139 14.46 3.19 -19.99
N SER A 140 13.45 3.99 -20.34
CA SER A 140 12.97 4.10 -21.72
C SER A 140 13.86 4.97 -22.61
#